data_7fc419e641631ba8c113ec285b92be8b
#
_entry.id   7fc419e641631ba8c113ec285b92be8b
#
_cell.length_a   1.000
_cell.length_b   1.000
_cell.length_c   1.000
_cell.angle_alpha   90.00
_cell.angle_beta   90.00
_cell.angle_gamma   90.00
#
_symmetry.space_group_name_H-M   'P 1'
#
loop_
_entity.id
_entity.type
_entity.pdbx_description
1 polymer ?
#
loop_
_entity_poly.entity_id
_entity_poly.type
_entity_poly.pdbx_seq_one_letter_code
_entity_poly.pdbx_strand_id
1 'polypeptide(L)'
;MKLVAVADTHGEHCRLTIPDGDVFLHAGDLTERGTLEQLADVAEWMRALPHRHKLVIAGNHDFAFERKPKEARALFHGLTYLEDEEVTLDGVRFYGSPWQPWFHSWAFNVRRGPAIDAVWRKIPAGVDVLITHGPPMGLGDKVWDGERVGCEDLLRHLPRVGAKAHFFGHIHEDRGEWQHGVTRVVNCTTSEGELPATVVEL
;
A
#
# COMPACT_ATOMS: atom_id res chain seq x y z
N MET A 1 -16.67 9.32 2.38
CA MET A 1 -15.24 9.66 2.65
C MET A 1 -14.47 9.52 1.36
N LYS A 2 -13.80 10.60 0.94
CA LYS A 2 -13.04 10.62 -0.32
C LYS A 2 -11.58 10.23 -0.05
N LEU A 3 -11.16 9.08 -0.61
CA LEU A 3 -9.81 8.56 -0.51
C LEU A 3 -9.02 8.91 -1.78
N VAL A 4 -7.80 9.40 -1.61
CA VAL A 4 -6.85 9.65 -2.69
C VAL A 4 -5.66 8.71 -2.50
N ALA A 5 -5.48 7.77 -3.41
CA ALA A 5 -4.54 6.66 -3.29
C ALA A 5 -3.44 6.72 -4.35
N VAL A 6 -2.21 6.46 -3.93
CA VAL A 6 -1.04 6.28 -4.78
C VAL A 6 -0.20 5.11 -4.28
N ALA A 7 0.62 4.54 -5.14
CA ALA A 7 1.68 3.59 -4.82
C ALA A 7 2.82 3.75 -5.85
N ASP A 8 3.98 3.16 -5.55
CA ASP A 8 5.10 3.02 -6.48
C ASP A 8 5.56 4.36 -7.07
N THR A 9 5.76 5.34 -6.18
CA THR A 9 6.29 6.65 -6.57
C THR A 9 7.80 6.63 -6.79
N HIS A 10 8.52 5.70 -6.16
CA HIS A 10 9.98 5.51 -6.28
C HIS A 10 10.80 6.81 -6.19
N GLY A 11 10.33 7.78 -5.38
CA GLY A 11 10.94 9.10 -5.25
C GLY A 11 10.46 10.15 -6.25
N GLU A 12 9.68 9.77 -7.25
CA GLU A 12 9.14 10.67 -8.30
C GLU A 12 7.81 11.33 -7.89
N HIS A 13 7.51 11.36 -6.59
CA HIS A 13 6.28 11.89 -6.03
C HIS A 13 6.00 13.36 -6.40
N CYS A 14 7.06 14.16 -6.64
CA CYS A 14 6.92 15.56 -7.08
C CYS A 14 6.32 15.72 -8.47
N ARG A 15 6.26 14.64 -9.29
CA ARG A 15 5.61 14.64 -10.60
C ARG A 15 4.08 14.55 -10.51
N LEU A 16 3.57 14.15 -9.35
CA LEU A 16 2.15 13.92 -9.15
C LEU A 16 1.38 15.21 -8.83
N THR A 17 0.25 15.38 -9.47
CA THR A 17 -0.79 16.30 -9.02
C THR A 17 -1.77 15.52 -8.15
N ILE A 18 -1.81 15.83 -6.86
CA ILE A 18 -2.66 15.12 -5.90
C ILE A 18 -4.01 15.86 -5.76
N PRO A 19 -5.14 15.21 -6.12
CA PRO A 19 -6.47 15.80 -5.95
C PRO A 19 -6.84 16.01 -4.49
N ASP A 20 -7.77 16.90 -4.20
CA ASP A 20 -8.35 17.09 -2.87
C ASP A 20 -9.10 15.83 -2.41
N GLY A 21 -9.06 15.55 -1.11
CA GLY A 21 -9.72 14.43 -0.47
C GLY A 21 -9.67 14.49 1.05
N ASP A 22 -10.41 13.60 1.72
CA ASP A 22 -10.40 13.50 3.18
C ASP A 22 -9.13 12.77 3.67
N VAL A 23 -8.76 11.70 2.96
CA VAL A 23 -7.62 10.82 3.29
C VAL A 23 -6.73 10.69 2.07
N PHE A 24 -5.44 10.96 2.25
CA PHE A 24 -4.39 10.54 1.34
C PHE A 24 -3.79 9.23 1.83
N LEU A 25 -3.61 8.25 0.96
CA LEU A 25 -2.94 7.00 1.28
C LEU A 25 -1.85 6.63 0.26
N HIS A 26 -0.72 6.14 0.75
CA HIS A 26 0.37 5.64 -0.06
C HIS A 26 0.60 4.16 0.23
N ALA A 27 0.41 3.29 -0.78
CA ALA A 27 0.43 1.84 -0.64
C ALA A 27 1.82 1.21 -0.90
N GLY A 28 2.90 1.92 -0.53
CA GLY A 28 4.27 1.40 -0.56
C GLY A 28 5.07 1.78 -1.81
N ASP A 29 6.36 1.41 -1.78
CA ASP A 29 7.38 1.83 -2.75
C ASP A 29 7.44 3.35 -2.90
N LEU A 30 7.66 4.00 -1.75
CA LEU A 30 7.83 5.44 -1.64
C LEU A 30 9.13 5.90 -2.31
N THR A 31 10.16 5.04 -2.23
CA THR A 31 11.53 5.38 -2.57
C THR A 31 12.14 4.38 -3.55
N GLU A 32 13.17 4.79 -4.27
CA GLU A 32 13.91 3.91 -5.19
C GLU A 32 14.85 2.94 -4.45
N ARG A 33 15.52 3.41 -3.38
CA ARG A 33 16.59 2.66 -2.68
C ARG A 33 16.36 2.49 -1.18
N GLY A 34 15.30 3.03 -0.63
CA GLY A 34 14.94 2.92 0.77
C GLY A 34 15.94 3.53 1.73
N THR A 35 16.61 4.65 1.37
CA THR A 35 17.49 5.35 2.30
C THR A 35 16.68 6.27 3.23
N LEU A 36 17.26 6.63 4.39
CA LEU A 36 16.59 7.57 5.30
C LEU A 36 16.41 8.95 4.68
N GLU A 37 17.35 9.38 3.84
CA GLU A 37 17.27 10.67 3.12
C GLU A 37 16.08 10.69 2.15
N GLN A 38 15.91 9.62 1.36
CA GLN A 38 14.77 9.49 0.45
C GLN A 38 13.43 9.43 1.21
N LEU A 39 13.39 8.69 2.32
CA LEU A 39 12.19 8.65 3.17
C LEU A 39 11.87 10.02 3.79
N ALA A 40 12.88 10.80 4.19
CA ALA A 40 12.69 12.15 4.72
C ALA A 40 12.03 13.08 3.69
N ASP A 41 12.50 13.02 2.44
CA ASP A 41 11.98 13.79 1.32
C ASP A 41 10.48 13.48 1.05
N VAL A 42 10.14 12.19 0.94
CA VAL A 42 8.74 11.75 0.77
C VAL A 42 7.87 12.16 1.95
N ALA A 43 8.37 12.02 3.19
CA ALA A 43 7.63 12.41 4.38
C ALA A 43 7.36 13.92 4.43
N GLU A 44 8.30 14.75 3.98
CA GLU A 44 8.12 16.19 3.87
C GLU A 44 7.05 16.53 2.83
N TRP A 45 7.14 15.94 1.64
CA TRP A 45 6.12 16.09 0.62
C TRP A 45 4.72 15.68 1.12
N MET A 46 4.59 14.51 1.75
CA MET A 46 3.31 14.07 2.30
C MET A 46 2.75 15.04 3.33
N ARG A 47 3.60 15.59 4.23
CA ARG A 47 3.15 16.58 5.23
C ARG A 47 2.58 17.84 4.59
N ALA A 48 3.14 18.27 3.46
CA ALA A 48 2.69 19.46 2.75
C ALA A 48 1.32 19.29 2.06
N LEU A 49 0.84 18.06 1.84
CA LEU A 49 -0.47 17.80 1.25
C LEU A 49 -1.61 18.32 2.17
N PRO A 50 -2.73 18.83 1.60
CA PRO A 50 -3.80 19.45 2.38
C PRO A 50 -4.71 18.45 3.12
N HIS A 51 -4.61 17.15 2.82
CA HIS A 51 -5.49 16.10 3.35
C HIS A 51 -5.45 16.06 4.89
N ARG A 52 -6.62 15.89 5.50
CA ARG A 52 -6.75 15.80 6.96
C ARG A 52 -6.00 14.60 7.53
N HIS A 53 -6.10 13.45 6.86
CA HIS A 53 -5.43 12.21 7.24
C HIS A 53 -4.48 11.76 6.15
N LYS A 54 -3.30 11.29 6.53
CA LYS A 54 -2.29 10.81 5.60
C LYS A 54 -1.75 9.49 6.12
N LEU A 55 -2.10 8.41 5.41
CA LEU A 55 -1.70 7.04 5.74
C LEU A 55 -0.62 6.57 4.79
N VAL A 56 0.26 5.73 5.30
CA VAL A 56 1.34 5.17 4.49
C VAL A 56 1.72 3.78 5.02
N ILE A 57 2.01 2.89 4.10
CA ILE A 57 2.73 1.64 4.35
C ILE A 57 4.06 1.65 3.59
N ALA A 58 5.00 0.81 3.99
CA ALA A 58 6.20 0.55 3.20
C ALA A 58 5.90 -0.40 2.02
N GLY A 59 6.77 -0.39 1.01
CA GLY A 59 6.86 -1.39 -0.03
C GLY A 59 8.22 -2.09 -0.04
N ASN A 60 8.49 -2.88 -1.06
CA ASN A 60 9.74 -3.66 -1.12
C ASN A 60 10.99 -2.81 -1.36
N HIS A 61 10.88 -1.63 -1.92
CA HIS A 61 12.00 -0.71 -2.07
C HIS A 61 12.33 0.07 -0.79
N ASP A 62 11.45 0.10 0.20
CA ASP A 62 11.57 0.94 1.39
C ASP A 62 12.38 0.29 2.51
N PHE A 63 13.61 -0.15 2.20
CA PHE A 63 14.49 -0.93 3.08
C PHE A 63 14.73 -0.34 4.47
N ALA A 64 14.72 0.98 4.63
CA ALA A 64 14.99 1.57 5.93
C ALA A 64 13.90 1.25 6.96
N PHE A 65 12.65 1.06 6.55
CA PHE A 65 11.60 0.63 7.49
C PHE A 65 11.87 -0.77 8.08
N GLU A 66 12.46 -1.69 7.28
CA GLU A 66 12.85 -3.01 7.76
C GLU A 66 14.17 -2.99 8.54
N ARG A 67 15.18 -2.25 8.03
CA ARG A 67 16.56 -2.29 8.57
C ARG A 67 16.82 -1.30 9.70
N LYS A 68 16.10 -0.17 9.71
CA LYS A 68 16.23 0.93 10.67
C LYS A 68 14.85 1.46 11.10
N PRO A 69 13.96 0.57 11.63
CA PRO A 69 12.55 0.89 11.83
C PRO A 69 12.31 2.09 12.75
N LYS A 70 13.14 2.29 13.76
CA LYS A 70 12.99 3.42 14.69
C LYS A 70 13.27 4.75 14.00
N GLU A 71 14.37 4.83 13.25
CA GLU A 71 14.77 6.03 12.51
C GLU A 71 13.78 6.33 11.38
N ALA A 72 13.39 5.32 10.60
CA ALA A 72 12.44 5.47 9.51
C ALA A 72 11.07 5.94 10.03
N ARG A 73 10.51 5.31 11.04
CA ARG A 73 9.23 5.73 11.66
C ARG A 73 9.30 7.14 12.23
N ALA A 74 10.44 7.56 12.80
CA ALA A 74 10.61 8.90 13.33
C ALA A 74 10.50 9.99 12.24
N LEU A 75 10.95 9.71 11.00
CA LEU A 75 10.81 10.60 9.86
C LEU A 75 9.34 10.82 9.48
N PHE A 76 8.46 9.87 9.77
CA PHE A 76 7.02 9.94 9.49
C PHE A 76 6.21 10.53 10.64
N HIS A 77 6.84 11.22 11.59
CA HIS A 77 6.13 11.95 12.65
C HIS A 77 5.06 12.89 12.06
N GLY A 78 3.83 12.82 12.59
CA GLY A 78 2.68 13.56 12.08
C GLY A 78 1.96 12.92 10.88
N LEU A 79 2.45 11.78 10.39
CA LEU A 79 1.80 10.91 9.42
C LEU A 79 1.43 9.59 10.10
N THR A 80 0.48 8.85 9.55
CA THR A 80 0.06 7.54 10.07
C THR A 80 0.75 6.43 9.27
N TYR A 81 1.88 5.92 9.77
CA TYR A 81 2.55 4.73 9.20
C TYR A 81 1.94 3.46 9.80
N LEU A 82 1.57 2.51 8.93
CA LEU A 82 0.97 1.23 9.31
C LEU A 82 1.87 0.06 8.89
N GLU A 83 2.09 -0.88 9.82
CA GLU A 83 2.82 -2.12 9.59
C GLU A 83 2.19 -3.23 10.45
N ASP A 84 1.28 -4.01 9.85
CA ASP A 84 0.38 -4.94 10.55
C ASP A 84 -0.45 -4.23 11.65
N GLU A 85 -0.85 -2.99 11.39
CA GLU A 85 -1.54 -2.12 12.34
C GLU A 85 -2.88 -1.64 11.79
N GLU A 86 -3.82 -1.39 12.72
CA GLU A 86 -5.13 -0.80 12.44
C GLU A 86 -5.21 0.62 12.99
N VAL A 87 -5.90 1.49 12.27
CA VAL A 87 -6.29 2.83 12.76
C VAL A 87 -7.74 3.12 12.39
N THR A 88 -8.46 3.82 13.26
CA THR A 88 -9.81 4.32 12.96
C THR A 88 -9.76 5.83 12.78
N LEU A 89 -10.17 6.31 11.61
CA LEU A 89 -10.21 7.72 11.24
C LEU A 89 -11.63 8.09 10.82
N ASP A 90 -12.23 9.06 11.49
CA ASP A 90 -13.61 9.51 11.24
C ASP A 90 -14.63 8.36 11.14
N GLY A 91 -14.47 7.32 11.98
CA GLY A 91 -15.34 6.14 12.04
C GLY A 91 -15.07 5.06 11.00
N VAL A 92 -14.09 5.25 10.11
CA VAL A 92 -13.64 4.25 9.11
C VAL A 92 -12.39 3.54 9.62
N ARG A 93 -12.40 2.20 9.55
CA ARG A 93 -11.29 1.33 9.99
C ARG A 93 -10.36 1.00 8.84
N PHE A 94 -9.09 1.38 8.99
CA PHE A 94 -8.00 1.11 8.05
C PHE A 94 -7.04 0.09 8.63
N TYR A 95 -6.56 -0.84 7.82
CA TYR A 95 -5.47 -1.74 8.18
C TYR A 95 -4.39 -1.70 7.11
N GLY A 96 -3.11 -1.58 7.52
CA GLY A 96 -1.98 -1.52 6.61
C GLY A 96 -0.95 -2.62 6.87
N SER A 97 -0.41 -3.22 5.79
CA SER A 97 0.60 -4.27 5.86
C SER A 97 1.54 -4.22 4.65
N PRO A 98 2.87 -4.13 4.86
CA PRO A 98 3.84 -4.00 3.77
C PRO A 98 4.26 -5.33 3.14
N TRP A 99 3.94 -6.46 3.78
CA TRP A 99 4.45 -7.79 3.42
C TRP A 99 4.00 -8.25 2.05
N GLN A 100 4.90 -9.00 1.37
CA GLN A 100 4.64 -9.56 0.06
C GLN A 100 5.27 -10.95 -0.10
N PRO A 101 4.81 -11.75 -1.08
CA PRO A 101 5.46 -13.00 -1.44
C PRO A 101 6.93 -12.78 -1.81
N TRP A 102 7.79 -13.69 -1.36
CA TRP A 102 9.23 -13.62 -1.60
C TRP A 102 9.56 -13.43 -3.09
N PHE A 103 10.26 -12.34 -3.36
CA PHE A 103 10.73 -11.97 -4.69
C PHE A 103 12.13 -11.34 -4.57
N HIS A 104 13.14 -11.96 -5.14
CA HIS A 104 14.55 -11.56 -5.02
C HIS A 104 14.97 -11.27 -3.55
N SER A 105 15.87 -10.30 -3.34
CA SER A 105 16.37 -9.87 -2.02
C SER A 105 15.80 -8.51 -1.62
N TRP A 106 14.52 -8.29 -1.90
CA TRP A 106 13.80 -7.08 -1.54
C TRP A 106 13.39 -7.04 -0.07
N ALA A 107 12.98 -5.88 0.44
CA ALA A 107 12.44 -5.74 1.78
C ALA A 107 11.04 -6.36 1.90
N PHE A 108 10.60 -6.64 3.12
CA PHE A 108 9.27 -7.16 3.45
C PHE A 108 8.87 -8.46 2.76
N ASN A 109 9.86 -9.27 2.41
CA ASN A 109 9.67 -10.57 1.77
C ASN A 109 9.25 -11.66 2.76
N VAL A 110 8.16 -12.38 2.46
CA VAL A 110 7.71 -13.56 3.23
C VAL A 110 7.43 -14.72 2.27
N ARG A 111 7.87 -15.94 2.63
CA ARG A 111 7.63 -17.12 1.81
C ARG A 111 6.15 -17.42 1.67
N ARG A 112 5.69 -17.75 0.47
CA ARG A 112 4.32 -18.19 0.17
C ARG A 112 3.93 -19.38 1.05
N GLY A 113 2.63 -19.60 1.22
CA GLY A 113 2.05 -20.65 2.05
C GLY A 113 2.02 -20.28 3.54
N PRO A 114 2.32 -21.19 4.48
CA PRO A 114 2.06 -20.97 5.91
C PRO A 114 2.68 -19.71 6.52
N ALA A 115 3.83 -19.27 6.01
CA ALA A 115 4.52 -18.10 6.55
C ALA A 115 3.75 -16.81 6.24
N ILE A 116 3.39 -16.58 4.97
CA ILE A 116 2.65 -15.38 4.59
C ILE A 116 1.17 -15.46 4.99
N ASP A 117 0.59 -16.68 5.03
CA ASP A 117 -0.75 -16.90 5.57
C ASP A 117 -0.86 -16.45 7.03
N ALA A 118 0.19 -16.67 7.84
CA ALA A 118 0.24 -16.20 9.22
C ALA A 118 0.24 -14.66 9.33
N VAL A 119 0.79 -13.96 8.34
CA VAL A 119 0.70 -12.49 8.25
C VAL A 119 -0.75 -12.07 7.99
N TRP A 120 -1.39 -12.65 6.98
CA TRP A 120 -2.75 -12.26 6.61
C TRP A 120 -3.82 -12.63 7.64
N ARG A 121 -3.57 -13.64 8.48
CA ARG A 121 -4.44 -13.97 9.63
C ARG A 121 -4.54 -12.84 10.65
N LYS A 122 -3.53 -11.96 10.75
CA LYS A 122 -3.55 -10.82 11.67
C LYS A 122 -4.57 -9.75 11.26
N ILE A 123 -4.93 -9.68 9.97
CA ILE A 123 -5.90 -8.68 9.49
C ILE A 123 -7.24 -8.93 10.19
N PRO A 124 -7.79 -7.95 10.94
CA PRO A 124 -9.08 -8.12 11.59
C PRO A 124 -10.22 -8.25 10.58
N ALA A 125 -11.27 -8.96 10.95
CA ALA A 125 -12.52 -8.92 10.21
C ALA A 125 -13.23 -7.57 10.39
N GLY A 126 -13.94 -7.12 9.34
CA GLY A 126 -14.70 -5.87 9.38
C GLY A 126 -13.85 -4.61 9.31
N VAL A 127 -12.63 -4.69 8.80
CA VAL A 127 -11.85 -3.53 8.34
C VAL A 127 -12.57 -2.93 7.14
N ASP A 128 -12.72 -1.61 7.11
CA ASP A 128 -13.38 -0.93 5.98
C ASP A 128 -12.42 -0.78 4.79
N VAL A 129 -11.15 -0.45 5.06
CA VAL A 129 -10.12 -0.24 4.05
C VAL A 129 -8.88 -1.06 4.38
N LEU A 130 -8.53 -1.96 3.47
CA LEU A 130 -7.28 -2.73 3.53
C LEU A 130 -6.24 -2.06 2.63
N ILE A 131 -5.00 -1.96 3.11
CA ILE A 131 -3.86 -1.45 2.35
C ILE A 131 -2.75 -2.51 2.43
N THR A 132 -2.36 -3.08 1.29
CA THR A 132 -1.18 -3.96 1.20
C THR A 132 -0.24 -3.41 0.12
N HIS A 133 1.04 -3.80 0.14
CA HIS A 133 1.90 -3.39 -0.97
C HIS A 133 1.66 -4.26 -2.21
N GLY A 134 1.76 -5.58 -2.06
CA GLY A 134 1.52 -6.51 -3.16
C GLY A 134 0.05 -6.88 -3.39
N PRO A 135 -0.31 -7.29 -4.64
CA PRO A 135 -1.66 -7.66 -5.03
C PRO A 135 -2.09 -9.05 -4.50
N PRO A 136 -3.41 -9.29 -4.36
CA PRO A 136 -3.94 -10.66 -4.28
C PRO A 136 -3.86 -11.34 -5.65
N MET A 137 -3.79 -12.68 -5.67
CA MET A 137 -3.73 -13.48 -6.90
C MET A 137 -4.93 -13.20 -7.81
N GLY A 138 -4.67 -12.94 -9.07
CA GLY A 138 -5.69 -12.79 -10.11
C GLY A 138 -6.29 -11.40 -10.26
N LEU A 139 -5.91 -10.44 -9.41
CA LEU A 139 -6.48 -9.09 -9.36
C LEU A 139 -5.36 -8.04 -9.31
N GLY A 140 -5.05 -7.42 -10.44
CA GLY A 140 -4.00 -6.39 -10.52
C GLY A 140 -2.58 -6.93 -10.37
N ASP A 141 -2.35 -8.18 -10.77
CA ASP A 141 -1.13 -8.92 -10.51
C ASP A 141 -0.42 -9.46 -11.76
N LYS A 142 -0.83 -8.99 -12.94
CA LYS A 142 -0.32 -9.48 -14.23
C LYS A 142 0.90 -8.67 -14.64
N VAL A 143 2.05 -9.33 -14.78
CA VAL A 143 3.29 -8.71 -15.26
C VAL A 143 3.36 -8.72 -16.80
N TRP A 144 4.38 -8.06 -17.34
CA TRP A 144 4.54 -7.78 -18.78
C TRP A 144 4.44 -9.01 -19.71
N ASP A 145 4.84 -10.19 -19.27
CA ASP A 145 4.77 -11.46 -20.05
C ASP A 145 3.44 -12.20 -19.89
N GLY A 146 2.53 -11.64 -19.06
CA GLY A 146 1.22 -12.18 -18.80
C GLY A 146 1.13 -13.14 -17.61
N GLU A 147 2.27 -13.41 -16.92
CA GLU A 147 2.27 -14.20 -15.69
C GLU A 147 1.54 -13.46 -14.57
N ARG A 148 0.90 -14.22 -13.67
CA ARG A 148 0.25 -13.70 -12.47
C ARG A 148 1.10 -14.00 -11.25
N VAL A 149 1.49 -12.95 -10.54
CA VAL A 149 2.46 -13.02 -9.44
C VAL A 149 1.86 -12.67 -8.07
N GLY A 150 0.58 -12.40 -8.02
CA GLY A 150 -0.12 -12.03 -6.78
C GLY A 150 -0.07 -13.09 -5.69
N CYS A 151 -0.61 -12.78 -4.53
CA CYS A 151 -0.61 -13.65 -3.36
C CYS A 151 -1.92 -14.43 -3.24
N GLU A 152 -1.84 -15.78 -3.41
CA GLU A 152 -3.00 -16.68 -3.24
C GLU A 152 -3.52 -16.67 -1.80
N ASP A 153 -2.60 -16.60 -0.84
CA ASP A 153 -2.96 -16.56 0.58
C ASP A 153 -3.75 -15.28 0.91
N LEU A 154 -3.32 -14.11 0.38
CA LEU A 154 -4.06 -12.86 0.56
C LEU A 154 -5.46 -12.94 -0.05
N LEU A 155 -5.57 -13.46 -1.29
CA LEU A 155 -6.88 -13.66 -1.95
C LEU A 155 -7.83 -14.48 -1.09
N ARG A 156 -7.36 -15.59 -0.47
CA ARG A 156 -8.18 -16.44 0.42
C ARG A 156 -8.67 -15.70 1.66
N HIS A 157 -7.94 -14.68 2.14
CA HIS A 157 -8.35 -13.91 3.31
C HIS A 157 -9.34 -12.80 3.02
N LEU A 158 -9.43 -12.26 1.79
CA LEU A 158 -10.32 -11.16 1.44
C LEU A 158 -11.78 -11.36 1.85
N PRO A 159 -12.41 -12.55 1.62
CA PRO A 159 -13.80 -12.77 2.05
C PRO A 159 -13.99 -12.67 3.58
N ARG A 160 -13.01 -13.13 4.37
CA ARG A 160 -13.07 -13.05 5.84
C ARG A 160 -12.87 -11.60 6.33
N VAL A 161 -11.96 -10.86 5.70
CA VAL A 161 -11.70 -9.45 6.02
C VAL A 161 -12.94 -8.62 5.72
N GLY A 162 -13.55 -8.83 4.54
CA GLY A 162 -14.80 -8.16 4.14
C GLY A 162 -14.64 -6.65 3.95
N ALA A 163 -13.44 -6.17 3.61
CA ALA A 163 -13.18 -4.76 3.38
C ALA A 163 -14.03 -4.21 2.23
N LYS A 164 -14.48 -2.96 2.34
CA LYS A 164 -15.16 -2.24 1.26
C LYS A 164 -14.21 -1.91 0.11
N ALA A 165 -12.96 -1.55 0.45
CA ALA A 165 -11.91 -1.25 -0.51
C ALA A 165 -10.57 -1.88 -0.08
N HIS A 166 -9.79 -2.36 -1.07
CA HIS A 166 -8.43 -2.85 -0.90
C HIS A 166 -7.52 -2.15 -1.89
N PHE A 167 -6.56 -1.38 -1.39
CA PHE A 167 -5.58 -0.64 -2.18
C PHE A 167 -4.20 -1.32 -2.11
N PHE A 168 -3.51 -1.36 -3.24
CA PHE A 168 -2.15 -1.86 -3.37
C PHE A 168 -1.47 -1.27 -4.61
N GLY A 169 -0.19 -1.62 -4.84
CA GLY A 169 0.62 -1.27 -6.00
C GLY A 169 1.46 -2.46 -6.47
N HIS A 170 2.79 -2.28 -6.51
CA HIS A 170 3.81 -3.28 -6.80
C HIS A 170 3.87 -3.77 -8.26
N ILE A 171 2.74 -4.04 -8.90
CA ILE A 171 2.68 -4.50 -10.30
C ILE A 171 2.22 -3.32 -11.16
N HIS A 172 3.18 -2.65 -11.79
CA HIS A 172 2.95 -1.42 -12.54
C HIS A 172 2.11 -1.66 -13.79
N GLU A 173 2.27 -2.83 -14.43
CA GLU A 173 1.63 -3.18 -15.69
C GLU A 173 0.14 -3.45 -15.58
N ASP A 174 -0.33 -3.83 -14.38
CA ASP A 174 -1.74 -4.24 -14.17
C ASP A 174 -2.48 -3.25 -13.25
N ARG A 175 -2.29 -1.94 -13.53
CA ARG A 175 -3.08 -0.89 -12.86
C ARG A 175 -4.55 -1.03 -13.26
N GLY A 176 -5.45 -0.93 -12.28
CA GLY A 176 -6.89 -1.03 -12.55
C GLY A 176 -7.72 -1.25 -11.30
N GLU A 177 -8.98 -1.59 -11.55
CA GLU A 177 -9.96 -1.85 -10.51
C GLU A 177 -10.74 -3.14 -10.82
N TRP A 178 -11.00 -3.91 -9.77
CA TRP A 178 -11.74 -5.18 -9.83
C TRP A 178 -12.75 -5.25 -8.68
N GLN A 179 -13.71 -6.14 -8.81
CA GLN A 179 -14.63 -6.47 -7.74
C GLN A 179 -14.39 -7.92 -7.28
N HIS A 180 -14.17 -8.11 -5.97
CA HIS A 180 -14.06 -9.44 -5.36
C HIS A 180 -15.03 -9.55 -4.17
N GLY A 181 -16.17 -10.22 -4.39
CA GLY A 181 -17.25 -10.22 -3.40
C GLY A 181 -17.73 -8.80 -3.11
N VAL A 182 -17.64 -8.37 -1.85
CA VAL A 182 -18.01 -7.01 -1.41
C VAL A 182 -16.88 -6.00 -1.57
N THR A 183 -15.66 -6.46 -1.84
CA THR A 183 -14.46 -5.63 -1.85
C THR A 183 -14.18 -5.05 -3.24
N ARG A 184 -14.11 -3.72 -3.34
CA ARG A 184 -13.50 -3.03 -4.48
C ARG A 184 -11.98 -3.13 -4.36
N VAL A 185 -11.33 -3.77 -5.31
CA VAL A 185 -9.89 -4.05 -5.31
C VAL A 185 -9.21 -3.11 -6.30
N VAL A 186 -8.20 -2.37 -5.85
CA VAL A 186 -7.63 -1.23 -6.59
C VAL A 186 -6.11 -1.32 -6.60
N ASN A 187 -5.53 -1.55 -7.77
CA ASN A 187 -4.11 -1.31 -8.00
C ASN A 187 -3.93 0.19 -8.28
N CYS A 188 -3.42 0.93 -7.31
CA CYS A 188 -3.26 2.38 -7.37
C CYS A 188 -1.82 2.83 -7.70
N THR A 189 -1.03 1.95 -8.32
CA THR A 189 0.33 2.30 -8.78
C THR A 189 0.31 3.59 -9.61
N THR A 190 1.30 4.43 -9.40
CA THR A 190 1.53 5.63 -10.20
C THR A 190 2.63 5.44 -11.24
N SER A 191 3.25 4.24 -11.26
CA SER A 191 4.34 3.93 -12.19
C SER A 191 5.38 5.06 -12.23
N GLU A 192 6.01 5.32 -11.07
CA GLU A 192 7.05 6.36 -10.94
C GLU A 192 6.54 7.78 -11.28
N GLY A 193 5.29 8.07 -10.92
CA GLY A 193 4.66 9.38 -11.14
C GLY A 193 4.20 9.64 -12.59
N GLU A 194 4.17 8.62 -13.44
CA GLU A 194 3.65 8.74 -14.82
C GLU A 194 2.12 8.67 -14.89
N LEU A 195 1.50 7.99 -13.93
CA LEU A 195 0.05 7.80 -13.86
C LEU A 195 -0.54 8.64 -12.70
N PRO A 196 -1.77 9.15 -12.84
CA PRO A 196 -2.38 10.01 -11.83
C PRO A 196 -2.75 9.25 -10.55
N ALA A 197 -2.96 9.96 -9.45
CA ALA A 197 -3.54 9.39 -8.25
C ALA A 197 -4.94 8.80 -8.52
N THR A 198 -5.29 7.73 -7.82
CA THR A 198 -6.62 7.10 -7.88
C THR A 198 -7.53 7.70 -6.81
N VAL A 199 -8.77 8.04 -7.18
CA VAL A 199 -9.76 8.61 -6.25
C VAL A 199 -10.91 7.63 -6.07
N VAL A 200 -11.24 7.31 -4.81
CA VAL A 200 -12.35 6.40 -4.45
C VAL A 200 -13.23 7.05 -3.39
N GLU A 201 -14.53 7.03 -3.61
CA GLU A 201 -15.56 7.37 -2.61
C GLU A 201 -15.98 6.09 -1.86
N LEU A 202 -15.96 6.11 -0.51
CA LEU A 202 -16.45 5.07 0.38
C LEU A 202 -17.88 5.34 0.82
#